data_3d9e14658e2c85fa3a7ec1c4e70849b8
#
_entry.id   3d9e14658e2c85fa3a7ec1c4e70849b8
#
_cell.length_a   1.000
_cell.length_b   1.000
_cell.length_c   1.000
_cell.angle_alpha   90.00
_cell.angle_beta   90.00
_cell.angle_gamma   90.00
#
_symmetry.space_group_name_H-M   'P 1'
#
loop_
_entity.id
_entity.type
_entity.pdbx_description
1 polymer ?
#
loop_
_entity_poly.entity_id
_entity_poly.type
_entity_poly.pdbx_seq_one_letter_code
_entity_poly.pdbx_strand_id
1 'polypeptide(L)'
;MAKSKIMIVEDEWITADDIRMSLQSLGYTVTSMVTSGEEAIQNAEKDRPDLVLMDIMLKGEMDGIEAASQIRSCYNIPIIYLTAYADEKILERARITEPFGYIVKPFVNEDLKIAIEIALYKHRVEKERKKLIEELQGALPKITTLSGLLPICPSCKKIRDAEGHWK
;
A
#
# COMPACT_ATOMS: atom_id res chain seq x y z
N MET A 1 -11.58 14.65 12.67
CA MET A 1 -10.79 13.61 11.98
C MET A 1 -10.33 14.16 10.64
N ALA A 2 -9.07 14.01 10.30
CA ALA A 2 -8.59 14.39 8.97
C ALA A 2 -9.29 13.51 7.92
N LYS A 3 -9.83 14.15 6.88
CA LYS A 3 -10.47 13.43 5.78
C LYS A 3 -9.38 12.75 4.95
N SER A 4 -9.54 11.46 4.65
CA SER A 4 -8.58 10.74 3.80
C SER A 4 -8.52 11.36 2.42
N LYS A 5 -7.30 11.45 1.89
CA LYS A 5 -6.96 12.04 0.61
C LYS A 5 -6.92 10.97 -0.47
N ILE A 6 -7.68 11.14 -1.52
CA ILE A 6 -7.80 10.15 -2.60
C ILE A 6 -7.44 10.82 -3.92
N MET A 7 -6.59 10.15 -4.70
CA MET A 7 -6.29 10.51 -6.08
C MET A 7 -7.12 9.63 -7.01
N ILE A 8 -7.65 10.23 -8.08
CA ILE A 8 -8.41 9.55 -9.13
C ILE A 8 -7.56 9.53 -10.40
N VAL A 9 -7.43 8.33 -11.00
CA VAL A 9 -6.75 8.12 -12.28
C VAL A 9 -7.75 7.46 -13.23
N GLU A 10 -8.28 8.24 -14.14
CA GLU A 10 -9.34 7.86 -15.07
C GLU A 10 -9.28 8.74 -16.29
N ASP A 11 -9.17 8.17 -17.48
CA ASP A 11 -9.05 8.92 -18.75
C ASP A 11 -10.38 9.43 -19.30
N GLU A 12 -11.50 8.90 -18.81
CA GLU A 12 -12.83 9.35 -19.16
C GLU A 12 -13.31 10.42 -18.17
N TRP A 13 -13.33 11.68 -18.61
CA TRP A 13 -13.66 12.81 -17.76
C TRP A 13 -15.01 12.70 -17.03
N ILE A 14 -16.05 12.20 -17.71
CA ILE A 14 -17.38 12.06 -17.12
C ILE A 14 -17.32 11.07 -15.94
N THR A 15 -16.70 9.93 -16.15
CA THR A 15 -16.53 8.91 -15.13
C THR A 15 -15.68 9.43 -13.96
N ALA A 16 -14.59 10.14 -14.25
CA ALA A 16 -13.75 10.76 -13.23
C ALA A 16 -14.51 11.79 -12.37
N ASP A 17 -15.37 12.61 -12.99
CA ASP A 17 -16.17 13.61 -12.29
C ASP A 17 -17.27 12.97 -11.42
N ASP A 18 -17.92 11.91 -11.89
CA ASP A 18 -18.89 11.12 -11.12
C ASP A 18 -18.23 10.49 -9.88
N ILE A 19 -17.03 9.93 -10.03
CA ILE A 19 -16.24 9.39 -8.92
C ILE A 19 -15.90 10.52 -7.92
N ARG A 20 -15.46 11.67 -8.41
CA ARG A 20 -15.15 12.84 -7.56
C ARG A 20 -16.35 13.27 -6.74
N MET A 21 -17.53 13.41 -7.36
CA MET A 21 -18.77 13.77 -6.66
C MET A 21 -19.15 12.75 -5.60
N SER A 22 -19.03 11.47 -5.92
CA SER A 22 -19.28 10.37 -5.00
C SER A 22 -18.34 10.41 -3.80
N LEU A 23 -17.04 10.58 -4.01
CA LEU A 23 -16.05 10.69 -2.93
C LEU A 23 -16.29 11.90 -2.03
N GLN A 24 -16.62 13.04 -2.61
CA GLN A 24 -16.92 14.24 -1.84
C GLN A 24 -18.19 14.07 -1.01
N SER A 25 -19.25 13.43 -1.54
CA SER A 25 -20.47 13.12 -0.80
C SER A 25 -20.22 12.18 0.39
N LEU A 26 -19.27 11.25 0.24
CA LEU A 26 -18.83 10.33 1.29
C LEU A 26 -17.86 10.98 2.30
N GLY A 27 -17.44 12.22 2.05
CA GLY A 27 -16.61 12.97 2.97
C GLY A 27 -15.10 12.83 2.74
N TYR A 28 -14.66 12.21 1.65
CA TYR A 28 -13.26 12.14 1.25
C TYR A 28 -12.77 13.42 0.57
N THR A 29 -11.46 13.64 0.59
CA THR A 29 -10.83 14.76 -0.11
C THR A 29 -10.16 14.24 -1.39
N VAL A 30 -10.56 14.75 -2.55
CA VAL A 30 -9.88 14.42 -3.81
C VAL A 30 -8.69 15.36 -3.97
N THR A 31 -7.49 14.80 -4.07
CA THR A 31 -6.25 15.59 -4.21
C THR A 31 -6.00 16.01 -5.65
N SER A 32 -6.19 15.07 -6.57
CA SER A 32 -6.00 15.28 -8.00
C SER A 32 -6.84 14.28 -8.81
N MET A 33 -7.18 14.69 -10.02
CA MET A 33 -7.80 13.86 -11.04
C MET A 33 -6.86 13.92 -12.24
N VAL A 34 -6.36 12.78 -12.65
CA VAL A 34 -5.38 12.66 -13.74
C VAL A 34 -5.83 11.62 -14.75
N THR A 35 -5.38 11.76 -15.99
CA THR A 35 -5.88 10.98 -17.12
C THR A 35 -4.88 9.98 -17.67
N SER A 36 -3.63 10.00 -17.16
CA SER A 36 -2.57 9.09 -17.60
C SER A 36 -1.77 8.51 -16.45
N GLY A 37 -1.10 7.38 -16.71
CA GLY A 37 -0.24 6.72 -15.74
C GLY A 37 0.95 7.57 -15.31
N GLU A 38 1.53 8.31 -16.24
CA GLU A 38 2.67 9.20 -16.01
C GLU A 38 2.31 10.35 -15.07
N GLU A 39 1.16 10.99 -15.31
CA GLU A 39 0.63 12.04 -14.43
C GLU A 39 0.31 11.49 -13.04
N ALA A 40 -0.21 10.25 -12.98
CA ALA A 40 -0.52 9.59 -11.72
C ALA A 40 0.73 9.42 -10.84
N ILE A 41 1.86 9.02 -11.42
CA ILE A 41 3.11 8.86 -10.68
C ILE A 41 3.62 10.22 -10.18
N GLN A 42 3.60 11.26 -11.02
CA GLN A 42 4.04 12.61 -10.64
C GLN A 42 3.18 13.19 -9.51
N ASN A 43 1.85 13.06 -9.62
CA ASN A 43 0.94 13.56 -8.59
C ASN A 43 0.98 12.73 -7.30
N ALA A 44 1.23 11.42 -7.39
CA ALA A 44 1.44 10.58 -6.21
C ALA A 44 2.66 11.04 -5.39
N GLU A 45 3.73 11.46 -6.04
CA GLU A 45 4.90 12.04 -5.38
C GLU A 45 4.59 13.37 -4.71
N LYS A 46 3.92 14.26 -5.44
CA LYS A 46 3.65 15.63 -5.00
C LYS A 46 2.59 15.70 -3.91
N ASP A 47 1.45 15.05 -4.13
CA ASP A 47 0.25 15.20 -3.29
C ASP A 47 0.20 14.22 -2.13
N ARG A 48 0.95 13.10 -2.23
CA ARG A 48 0.99 12.03 -1.23
C ARG A 48 -0.41 11.62 -0.78
N PRO A 49 -1.27 11.12 -1.69
CA PRO A 49 -2.60 10.68 -1.31
C PRO A 49 -2.55 9.46 -0.38
N ASP A 50 -3.59 9.28 0.41
CA ASP A 50 -3.74 8.12 1.29
C ASP A 50 -4.15 6.85 0.52
N LEU A 51 -4.75 7.04 -0.69
CA LEU A 51 -5.22 5.97 -1.57
C LEU A 51 -5.34 6.48 -3.00
N VAL A 52 -5.15 5.60 -3.96
CA VAL A 52 -5.36 5.85 -5.39
C VAL A 52 -6.46 4.94 -5.92
N LEU A 53 -7.45 5.55 -6.59
CA LEU A 53 -8.39 4.85 -7.45
C LEU A 53 -7.82 4.88 -8.87
N MET A 54 -7.53 3.72 -9.44
CA MET A 54 -6.79 3.57 -10.68
C MET A 54 -7.61 2.79 -11.71
N ASP A 55 -8.00 3.43 -12.82
CA ASP A 55 -8.50 2.67 -13.94
C ASP A 55 -7.39 1.77 -14.52
N ILE A 56 -7.72 0.52 -14.78
CA ILE A 56 -6.79 -0.42 -15.40
C ILE A 56 -6.51 -0.03 -16.85
N MET A 57 -7.54 0.40 -17.57
CA MET A 57 -7.51 0.65 -19.02
C MET A 57 -7.32 2.14 -19.32
N LEU A 58 -6.14 2.66 -19.04
CA LEU A 58 -5.79 4.03 -19.40
C LEU A 58 -5.36 4.13 -20.87
N LYS A 59 -5.72 5.23 -21.51
CA LYS A 59 -5.21 5.60 -22.84
C LYS A 59 -3.82 6.21 -22.68
N GLY A 60 -2.84 5.66 -23.38
CA GLY A 60 -1.47 6.17 -23.35
C GLY A 60 -0.44 5.07 -23.53
N GLU A 61 0.82 5.39 -23.28
CA GLU A 61 1.91 4.42 -23.38
C GLU A 61 1.97 3.51 -22.15
N MET A 62 1.52 4.02 -20.99
CA MET A 62 1.52 3.33 -19.72
C MET A 62 0.08 2.97 -19.31
N ASP A 63 -0.17 1.69 -19.04
CA ASP A 63 -1.46 1.25 -18.49
C ASP A 63 -1.55 1.48 -16.96
N GLY A 64 -2.77 1.35 -16.42
CA GLY A 64 -3.00 1.56 -14.98
C GLY A 64 -2.27 0.57 -14.09
N ILE A 65 -1.96 -0.63 -14.58
CA ILE A 65 -1.23 -1.66 -13.81
C ILE A 65 0.24 -1.26 -13.66
N GLU A 66 0.86 -0.78 -14.74
CA GLU A 66 2.25 -0.32 -14.72
C GLU A 66 2.42 0.91 -13.82
N ALA A 67 1.50 1.88 -13.95
CA ALA A 67 1.48 3.05 -13.07
C ALA A 67 1.31 2.68 -11.59
N ALA A 68 0.37 1.79 -11.29
CA ALA A 68 0.13 1.30 -9.94
C ALA A 68 1.34 0.59 -9.35
N SER A 69 2.03 -0.24 -10.14
CA SER A 69 3.26 -0.92 -9.72
C SER A 69 4.33 0.07 -9.28
N GLN A 70 4.54 1.14 -10.05
CA GLN A 70 5.52 2.18 -9.71
C GLN A 70 5.11 2.97 -8.48
N ILE A 71 3.85 3.40 -8.39
CA ILE A 71 3.34 4.16 -7.23
C ILE A 71 3.48 3.33 -5.95
N ARG A 72 3.13 2.05 -6.00
CA ARG A 72 3.24 1.17 -4.84
C ARG A 72 4.70 0.94 -4.42
N SER A 73 5.58 0.68 -5.36
CA SER A 73 6.99 0.43 -5.09
C SER A 73 7.72 1.65 -4.54
N CYS A 74 7.46 2.83 -5.12
CA CYS A 74 8.16 4.06 -4.75
C CYS A 74 7.58 4.74 -3.50
N TYR A 75 6.26 4.72 -3.35
CA TYR A 75 5.59 5.55 -2.34
C TYR A 75 4.79 4.75 -1.33
N ASN A 76 4.61 3.44 -1.54
CA ASN A 76 3.80 2.56 -0.68
C ASN A 76 2.39 3.09 -0.43
N ILE A 77 1.75 3.62 -1.48
CA ILE A 77 0.37 4.10 -1.45
C ILE A 77 -0.56 2.95 -1.88
N PRO A 78 -1.65 2.69 -1.16
CA PRO A 78 -2.60 1.63 -1.51
C PRO A 78 -3.36 1.98 -2.78
N ILE A 79 -3.56 0.97 -3.63
CA ILE A 79 -4.25 1.08 -4.92
C ILE A 79 -5.53 0.26 -4.88
N ILE A 80 -6.62 0.84 -5.36
CA ILE A 80 -7.85 0.12 -5.73
C ILE A 80 -8.01 0.27 -7.24
N TYR A 81 -8.16 -0.84 -7.94
CA TYR A 81 -8.42 -0.82 -9.36
C TYR A 81 -9.90 -0.59 -9.67
N LEU A 82 -10.17 0.25 -10.66
CA LEU A 82 -11.45 0.38 -11.31
C LEU A 82 -11.40 -0.42 -12.61
N THR A 83 -12.39 -1.27 -12.85
CA THR A 83 -12.43 -2.10 -14.05
C THR A 83 -13.84 -2.21 -14.61
N ALA A 84 -13.97 -2.07 -15.93
CA ALA A 84 -15.26 -2.27 -16.63
C ALA A 84 -15.54 -3.75 -16.88
N TYR A 85 -14.51 -4.60 -16.90
CA TYR A 85 -14.66 -6.03 -17.23
C TYR A 85 -13.60 -6.86 -16.51
N ALA A 86 -14.01 -8.03 -16.04
CA ALA A 86 -13.09 -9.02 -15.45
C ALA A 86 -12.46 -9.88 -16.56
N ASP A 87 -11.62 -9.32 -17.42
CA ASP A 87 -10.72 -10.13 -18.24
C ASP A 87 -9.72 -10.81 -17.31
N GLU A 88 -9.76 -12.13 -17.28
CA GLU A 88 -8.97 -12.95 -16.37
C GLU A 88 -7.46 -12.66 -16.51
N LYS A 89 -6.98 -12.42 -17.73
CA LYS A 89 -5.58 -12.07 -17.99
C LYS A 89 -5.19 -10.73 -17.42
N ILE A 90 -6.08 -9.75 -17.48
CA ILE A 90 -5.85 -8.41 -16.90
C ILE A 90 -5.85 -8.50 -15.39
N LEU A 91 -6.76 -9.26 -14.81
CA LEU A 91 -6.81 -9.49 -13.38
C LEU A 91 -5.57 -10.24 -12.85
N GLU A 92 -5.03 -11.20 -13.60
CA GLU A 92 -3.78 -11.87 -13.24
C GLU A 92 -2.59 -10.90 -13.21
N ARG A 93 -2.47 -10.02 -14.22
CA ARG A 93 -1.45 -8.96 -14.22
C ARG A 93 -1.63 -8.00 -13.04
N ALA A 94 -2.85 -7.58 -12.79
CA ALA A 94 -3.17 -6.67 -11.69
C ALA A 94 -2.86 -7.29 -10.32
N ARG A 95 -3.05 -8.59 -10.13
CA ARG A 95 -2.72 -9.29 -8.88
C ARG A 95 -1.24 -9.20 -8.49
N ILE A 96 -0.34 -9.16 -9.48
CA ILE A 96 1.11 -9.05 -9.25
C ILE A 96 1.47 -7.74 -8.52
N THR A 97 0.68 -6.68 -8.70
CA THR A 97 0.89 -5.39 -8.03
C THR A 97 0.35 -5.37 -6.60
N GLU A 98 -0.22 -6.48 -6.13
CA GLU A 98 -0.81 -6.62 -4.78
C GLU A 98 -1.78 -5.48 -4.43
N PRO A 99 -2.85 -5.26 -5.24
CA PRO A 99 -3.79 -4.18 -4.98
C PRO A 99 -4.60 -4.45 -3.71
N PHE A 100 -5.09 -3.39 -3.10
CA PHE A 100 -5.93 -3.49 -1.90
C PHE A 100 -7.39 -3.82 -2.22
N GLY A 101 -7.80 -3.68 -3.47
CA GLY A 101 -9.14 -4.04 -3.92
C GLY A 101 -9.38 -3.79 -5.39
N TYR A 102 -10.55 -4.22 -5.84
CA TYR A 102 -11.08 -4.00 -7.18
C TYR A 102 -12.53 -3.51 -7.06
N ILE A 103 -12.89 -2.57 -7.90
CA ILE A 103 -14.28 -2.10 -8.05
C ILE A 103 -14.68 -2.29 -9.50
N VAL A 104 -15.76 -3.02 -9.73
CA VAL A 104 -16.30 -3.26 -11.08
C VAL A 104 -17.27 -2.14 -11.44
N LYS A 105 -17.06 -1.53 -12.59
CA LYS A 105 -17.99 -0.53 -13.15
C LYS A 105 -19.21 -1.24 -13.80
N PRO A 106 -20.44 -0.73 -13.65
CA PRO A 106 -20.83 0.43 -12.84
C PRO A 106 -20.92 0.07 -11.36
N PHE A 107 -20.61 1.00 -10.47
CA PHE A 107 -20.64 0.84 -9.01
C PHE A 107 -21.53 1.91 -8.35
N VAL A 108 -21.94 1.64 -7.13
CA VAL A 108 -22.69 2.59 -6.30
C VAL A 108 -21.78 3.17 -5.19
N ASN A 109 -22.24 4.23 -4.54
CA ASN A 109 -21.47 4.90 -3.50
C ASN A 109 -21.09 3.98 -2.34
N GLU A 110 -21.94 3.01 -2.00
CA GLU A 110 -21.66 2.02 -0.96
C GLU A 110 -20.47 1.13 -1.31
N ASP A 111 -20.39 0.65 -2.56
CA ASP A 111 -19.27 -0.19 -3.02
C ASP A 111 -17.95 0.56 -2.89
N LEU A 112 -17.95 1.82 -3.34
CA LEU A 112 -16.80 2.70 -3.29
C LEU A 112 -16.35 2.94 -1.84
N LYS A 113 -17.29 3.24 -0.95
CA LYS A 113 -17.03 3.46 0.48
C LYS A 113 -16.43 2.23 1.13
N ILE A 114 -17.05 1.07 0.96
CA ILE A 114 -16.61 -0.19 1.57
C ILE A 114 -15.20 -0.55 1.09
N ALA A 115 -14.95 -0.47 -0.22
CA ALA A 115 -13.64 -0.78 -0.79
C ALA A 115 -12.54 0.15 -0.24
N ILE A 116 -12.81 1.45 -0.15
CA ILE A 116 -11.86 2.43 0.38
C ILE A 116 -11.58 2.18 1.86
N GLU A 117 -12.60 1.99 2.68
CA GLU A 117 -12.43 1.73 4.13
C GLU A 117 -11.61 0.46 4.38
N ILE A 118 -11.88 -0.62 3.64
CA ILE A 118 -11.12 -1.88 3.73
C ILE A 118 -9.66 -1.66 3.30
N ALA A 119 -9.43 -0.97 2.19
CA ALA A 119 -8.09 -0.73 1.67
C ALA A 119 -7.24 0.13 2.64
N LEU A 120 -7.79 1.21 3.16
CA LEU A 120 -7.12 2.07 4.14
C LEU A 120 -6.83 1.31 5.44
N TYR A 121 -7.75 0.48 5.90
CA TYR A 121 -7.55 -0.35 7.09
C TYR A 121 -6.43 -1.36 6.88
N LYS A 122 -6.48 -2.13 5.79
CA LYS A 122 -5.44 -3.11 5.45
C LYS A 122 -4.06 -2.47 5.35
N HIS A 123 -3.96 -1.34 4.64
CA HIS A 123 -2.70 -0.61 4.47
C HIS A 123 -2.13 -0.15 5.81
N ARG A 124 -2.96 0.36 6.72
CA ARG A 124 -2.53 0.74 8.07
C ARG A 124 -1.98 -0.44 8.85
N VAL A 125 -2.68 -1.58 8.84
CA VAL A 125 -2.25 -2.81 9.52
C VAL A 125 -0.92 -3.32 8.95
N GLU A 126 -0.77 -3.34 7.62
CA GLU A 126 0.51 -3.71 6.99
C GLU A 126 1.66 -2.80 7.40
N LYS A 127 1.42 -1.50 7.43
CA LYS A 127 2.43 -0.51 7.85
C LYS A 127 2.85 -0.69 9.30
N GLU A 128 1.90 -0.91 10.20
CA GLU A 128 2.19 -1.20 11.62
C GLU A 128 2.96 -2.51 11.78
N ARG A 129 2.53 -3.57 11.09
CA ARG A 129 3.22 -4.86 11.09
C ARG A 129 4.65 -4.73 10.61
N LYS A 130 4.89 -4.02 9.51
CA LYS A 130 6.23 -3.79 8.96
C LYS A 130 7.11 -3.05 9.96
N LYS A 131 6.59 -2.00 10.59
CA LYS A 131 7.30 -1.24 11.63
C LYS A 131 7.71 -2.13 12.81
N LEU A 132 6.80 -2.97 13.32
CA LEU A 132 7.08 -3.89 14.42
C LEU A 132 8.15 -4.91 14.05
N ILE A 133 8.13 -5.45 12.84
CA ILE A 133 9.17 -6.38 12.35
C ILE A 133 10.53 -5.69 12.29
N GLU A 134 10.60 -4.46 11.78
CA GLU A 134 11.83 -3.67 11.72
C GLU A 134 12.38 -3.36 13.12
N GLU A 135 11.51 -3.01 14.07
CA GLU A 135 11.89 -2.80 15.47
C GLU A 135 12.44 -4.08 16.13
N LEU A 136 11.80 -5.23 15.89
CA LEU A 136 12.26 -6.53 16.38
C LEU A 136 13.61 -6.93 15.78
N GLN A 137 13.77 -6.76 14.47
CA GLN A 137 15.05 -7.05 13.79
C GLN A 137 16.17 -6.11 14.26
N GLY A 138 15.86 -4.85 14.57
CA GLY A 138 16.82 -3.90 15.16
C GLY A 138 17.19 -4.20 16.61
N ALA A 139 16.33 -4.91 17.35
CA ALA A 139 16.59 -5.32 18.73
C ALA A 139 17.45 -6.59 18.84
N LEU A 140 17.35 -7.50 17.88
CA LEU A 140 18.09 -8.78 17.86
C LEU A 140 19.63 -8.62 17.92
N PRO A 141 20.29 -7.72 17.18
CA PRO A 141 21.73 -7.51 17.29
C PRO A 141 22.18 -7.02 18.67
N LYS A 142 21.32 -6.24 19.37
CA LYS A 142 21.64 -5.75 20.73
C LYS A 142 21.65 -6.88 21.76
N ILE A 143 20.79 -7.88 21.58
CA ILE A 143 20.72 -9.06 22.45
C ILE A 143 21.94 -9.97 22.20
N THR A 144 22.34 -10.15 20.95
CA THR A 144 23.55 -10.94 20.60
C THR A 144 24.83 -10.30 21.10
N THR A 145 24.94 -8.97 21.11
CA THR A 145 26.10 -8.27 21.69
C THR A 145 26.14 -8.39 23.21
N LEU A 146 25.00 -8.41 23.89
CA LEU A 146 24.93 -8.65 25.33
C LEU A 146 25.24 -10.12 25.69
N SER A 147 24.79 -11.08 24.86
CA SER A 147 25.14 -12.51 25.05
C SER A 147 26.60 -12.78 24.70
N GLY A 148 27.27 -11.96 23.92
CA GLY A 148 28.69 -12.02 23.61
C GLY A 148 29.58 -11.58 24.82
N LEU A 149 29.03 -10.86 25.77
CA LEU A 149 29.71 -10.45 27.01
C LEU A 149 29.68 -11.54 28.10
N LEU A 150 28.78 -12.51 27.97
CA LEU A 150 28.70 -13.67 28.85
C LEU A 150 28.77 -14.95 28.01
N PRO A 151 29.93 -15.59 27.90
CA PRO A 151 30.07 -16.83 27.15
C PRO A 151 29.26 -17.92 27.85
N ILE A 152 28.09 -18.24 27.30
CA ILE A 152 27.20 -19.31 27.78
C ILE A 152 27.43 -20.54 26.90
N CYS A 153 27.69 -21.69 27.55
CA CYS A 153 27.78 -22.95 26.85
C CYS A 153 26.42 -23.34 26.22
N PRO A 154 26.33 -23.54 24.91
CA PRO A 154 25.07 -23.89 24.27
C PRO A 154 24.49 -25.24 24.72
N SER A 155 25.35 -26.14 25.18
CA SER A 155 24.96 -27.49 25.58
C SER A 155 24.54 -27.59 27.03
N CYS A 156 25.30 -27.02 27.96
CA CYS A 156 25.04 -27.16 29.42
C CYS A 156 24.55 -25.86 30.07
N LYS A 157 24.43 -24.76 29.29
CA LYS A 157 23.97 -23.45 29.76
C LYS A 157 24.77 -22.81 30.90
N LYS A 158 25.98 -23.30 31.18
CA LYS A 158 26.90 -22.72 32.14
C LYS A 158 27.56 -21.46 31.60
N ILE A 159 27.86 -20.53 32.50
CA ILE A 159 28.53 -19.26 32.18
C ILE A 159 30.03 -19.46 32.41
N ARG A 160 30.88 -18.96 31.52
CA ARG A 160 32.34 -18.97 31.67
C ARG A 160 32.76 -17.73 32.46
N ASP A 161 33.48 -17.96 33.59
CA ASP A 161 34.00 -16.86 34.39
C ASP A 161 35.28 -16.23 33.76
N ALA A 162 35.76 -15.14 34.36
CA ALA A 162 36.94 -14.42 33.87
C ALA A 162 38.24 -15.28 33.93
N GLU A 163 38.24 -16.35 34.69
CA GLU A 163 39.37 -17.29 34.83
C GLU A 163 39.26 -18.48 33.87
N GLY A 164 38.18 -18.52 33.07
CA GLY A 164 38.00 -19.54 32.03
C GLY A 164 37.25 -20.80 32.47
N HIS A 165 36.75 -20.86 33.71
CA HIS A 165 36.01 -22.01 34.24
C HIS A 165 34.49 -21.87 33.95
N TRP A 166 33.84 -23.03 33.74
CA TRP A 166 32.41 -23.11 33.53
C TRP A 166 31.68 -23.35 34.85
N LYS A 167 30.84 -22.40 35.25
CA LYS A 167 29.99 -22.48 36.43
C LYS A 167 28.52 -22.62 36.07
#